data_8c3bac284134073e498b2c1a1199fecf
#
_entry.id   8c3bac284134073e498b2c1a1199fecf
#
_cell.length_a   1.000
_cell.length_b   1.000
_cell.length_c   1.000
_cell.angle_alpha   90.00
_cell.angle_beta   90.00
_cell.angle_gamma   90.00
#
_symmetry.space_group_name_H-M   'P 1'
#
loop_
_entity.id
_entity.type
_entity.pdbx_description
1 polymer ?
#
loop_
_entity_poly.entity_id
_entity_poly.type
_entity_poly.pdbx_seq_one_letter_code
_entity_poly.pdbx_strand_id
1 'polypeptide(L)'
;MAMAGLCSALGETPTAQTDPSLQRAVGSIKAITDNGITLASDSGEEIKVTLQDSARILRVAPGEKDLKNATPVQKQDLQVGDRILVRGKEGADTHSISAAAVIVMKQADVAGKRQQEREDWQKRGLGGLVTAVDASSGTITISMMSFSGSKSVAIHTTKDTVLRRYAPNSVKFDDAKVAPLDQIKVGDQLRARGTKNADATELAAEEVVSGTFRNLAGQITAVDPAANTLTLKDALSKQTVVVRVTGDAQLRKLPPEFAQRIAMRLKGGMAAGIPGAGAALGGGDRPRGQGTGQFPGAGGAGMGGRGGGPPDIQQILNRMPPASLTDLQKGDVVMIVSTEGDGAGAVNAITLLAGVEPILTAAPNASQAMMLSPWSLSPGNAEAAANQ
;
A
#
# COMPACT_ATOMS: atom_id res chain seq x y z
N MET A 1 -21.12 77.09 -7.07
CA MET A 1 -21.13 75.84 -6.29
C MET A 1 -21.07 74.69 -7.24
N ALA A 2 -19.90 74.11 -7.39
CA ALA A 2 -19.60 73.06 -8.35
C ALA A 2 -19.62 71.71 -7.62
N MET A 3 -20.44 70.79 -8.08
CA MET A 3 -20.37 69.38 -7.66
C MET A 3 -19.53 68.61 -8.64
N ALA A 4 -18.41 68.08 -8.19
CA ALA A 4 -17.55 67.18 -8.93
C ALA A 4 -18.06 65.72 -8.68
N GLY A 5 -18.52 65.08 -9.78
CA GLY A 5 -18.88 63.66 -9.78
C GLY A 5 -17.62 62.80 -10.02
N LEU A 6 -17.35 61.90 -9.08
CA LEU A 6 -16.25 60.92 -9.16
C LEU A 6 -16.81 59.64 -9.85
N CYS A 7 -16.43 59.42 -11.12
CA CYS A 7 -16.69 58.16 -11.81
C CYS A 7 -15.67 57.12 -11.35
N SER A 8 -16.13 56.12 -10.56
CA SER A 8 -15.38 54.90 -10.25
C SER A 8 -15.49 53.95 -11.44
N ALA A 9 -14.38 53.75 -12.18
CA ALA A 9 -14.25 52.70 -13.17
C ALA A 9 -14.07 51.35 -12.45
N LEU A 10 -15.13 50.53 -12.48
CA LEU A 10 -15.05 49.15 -12.13
C LEU A 10 -14.30 48.37 -13.22
N GLY A 11 -13.08 47.97 -12.92
CA GLY A 11 -12.31 47.08 -13.77
C GLY A 11 -12.99 45.72 -13.85
N GLU A 12 -13.55 45.39 -15.00
CA GLU A 12 -14.01 44.02 -15.31
C GLU A 12 -12.79 43.09 -15.42
N THR A 13 -12.70 42.18 -14.48
CA THR A 13 -11.80 41.01 -14.61
C THR A 13 -12.34 40.16 -15.77
N PRO A 14 -11.51 39.72 -16.73
CA PRO A 14 -11.97 38.81 -17.77
C PRO A 14 -12.28 37.45 -17.15
N THR A 15 -13.54 37.18 -16.98
CA THR A 15 -14.04 35.79 -16.77
C THR A 15 -13.69 35.02 -18.04
N ALA A 16 -12.84 34.01 -17.90
CA ALA A 16 -12.57 33.04 -18.96
C ALA A 16 -13.90 32.38 -19.35
N GLN A 17 -14.48 32.81 -20.46
CA GLN A 17 -15.66 32.18 -21.04
C GLN A 17 -15.27 30.76 -21.45
N THR A 18 -15.72 29.78 -20.67
CA THR A 18 -15.72 28.37 -21.06
C THR A 18 -16.76 28.23 -22.16
N ASP A 19 -16.30 28.03 -23.39
CA ASP A 19 -17.18 27.79 -24.56
C ASP A 19 -18.00 26.51 -24.26
N PRO A 20 -19.34 26.61 -24.13
CA PRO A 20 -20.19 25.47 -23.70
C PRO A 20 -20.22 24.31 -24.71
N SER A 21 -19.62 24.49 -25.89
CA SER A 21 -19.53 23.47 -26.92
C SER A 21 -18.30 22.55 -26.79
N LEU A 22 -17.34 22.85 -25.88
CA LEU A 22 -16.13 22.08 -25.69
C LEU A 22 -16.32 21.00 -24.63
N GLN A 23 -16.44 19.76 -25.07
CA GLN A 23 -16.47 18.59 -24.19
C GLN A 23 -15.06 18.14 -23.83
N ARG A 24 -14.96 17.57 -22.63
CA ARG A 24 -13.75 16.99 -22.07
C ARG A 24 -14.06 15.59 -21.57
N ALA A 25 -13.27 14.61 -21.98
CA ALA A 25 -13.33 13.26 -21.47
C ALA A 25 -11.96 12.78 -21.02
N VAL A 26 -11.91 12.01 -19.94
CA VAL A 26 -10.71 11.37 -19.40
C VAL A 26 -10.98 9.89 -19.22
N GLY A 27 -10.03 9.05 -19.60
CA GLY A 27 -10.15 7.61 -19.45
C GLY A 27 -8.99 6.85 -20.09
N SER A 28 -9.16 5.56 -20.25
CA SER A 28 -8.16 4.68 -20.88
C SER A 28 -8.63 4.23 -22.27
N ILE A 29 -7.70 4.10 -23.19
CA ILE A 29 -7.99 3.59 -24.54
C ILE A 29 -8.38 2.13 -24.43
N LYS A 30 -9.60 1.80 -24.85
CA LYS A 30 -10.13 0.44 -24.92
C LYS A 30 -9.88 -0.21 -26.29
N ALA A 31 -10.03 0.57 -27.35
CA ALA A 31 -9.80 0.12 -28.72
C ALA A 31 -9.36 1.29 -29.60
N ILE A 32 -8.57 1.00 -30.63
CA ILE A 32 -8.14 1.94 -31.66
C ILE A 32 -8.60 1.38 -33.01
N THR A 33 -9.29 2.21 -33.78
CA THR A 33 -9.78 1.89 -35.13
C THR A 33 -9.24 2.92 -36.12
N ASP A 34 -9.38 2.65 -37.41
CA ASP A 34 -8.95 3.59 -38.45
C ASP A 34 -9.64 4.96 -38.32
N ASN A 35 -10.88 4.96 -37.87
CA ASN A 35 -11.71 6.18 -37.78
C ASN A 35 -11.73 6.83 -36.39
N GLY A 36 -11.10 6.22 -35.36
CA GLY A 36 -11.18 6.80 -34.03
C GLY A 36 -10.64 5.92 -32.92
N ILE A 37 -10.95 6.32 -31.70
CA ILE A 37 -10.54 5.68 -30.47
C ILE A 37 -11.78 5.43 -29.62
N THR A 38 -11.91 4.26 -29.06
CA THR A 38 -12.89 4.00 -28.01
C THR A 38 -12.24 4.21 -26.65
N LEU A 39 -12.77 5.15 -25.87
CA LEU A 39 -12.32 5.50 -24.55
C LEU A 39 -13.23 4.87 -23.50
N ALA A 40 -12.65 4.16 -22.53
CA ALA A 40 -13.35 3.79 -21.31
C ALA A 40 -13.13 4.93 -20.30
N SER A 41 -14.18 5.68 -20.02
CA SER A 41 -14.16 6.79 -19.03
C SER A 41 -13.94 6.28 -17.61
N ASP A 42 -13.46 7.14 -16.73
CA ASP A 42 -13.35 6.85 -15.30
C ASP A 42 -14.72 6.61 -14.62
N SER A 43 -15.82 7.08 -15.24
CA SER A 43 -17.20 6.78 -14.83
C SER A 43 -17.71 5.41 -15.29
N GLY A 44 -16.93 4.68 -16.09
CA GLY A 44 -17.32 3.38 -16.65
C GLY A 44 -18.06 3.47 -17.99
N GLU A 45 -18.26 4.66 -18.54
CA GLU A 45 -18.92 4.88 -19.83
C GLU A 45 -17.95 4.71 -21.00
N GLU A 46 -18.42 4.18 -22.10
CA GLU A 46 -17.65 4.11 -23.34
C GLU A 46 -17.95 5.34 -24.22
N ILE A 47 -16.88 6.08 -24.55
CA ILE A 47 -16.96 7.28 -25.37
C ILE A 47 -16.21 7.03 -26.67
N LYS A 48 -16.88 7.25 -27.79
CA LYS A 48 -16.26 7.22 -29.12
C LYS A 48 -15.57 8.54 -29.41
N VAL A 49 -14.29 8.50 -29.69
CA VAL A 49 -13.48 9.68 -30.00
C VAL A 49 -13.05 9.63 -31.46
N THR A 50 -13.54 10.54 -32.27
CA THR A 50 -13.10 10.73 -33.64
C THR A 50 -12.03 11.81 -33.67
N LEU A 51 -10.85 11.53 -34.23
CA LEU A 51 -9.77 12.49 -34.33
C LEU A 51 -9.99 13.35 -35.57
N GLN A 52 -9.96 14.67 -35.40
CA GLN A 52 -9.92 15.60 -36.54
C GLN A 52 -8.54 15.54 -37.23
N ASP A 53 -8.47 15.81 -38.53
CA ASP A 53 -7.20 15.82 -39.26
C ASP A 53 -6.19 16.82 -38.67
N SER A 54 -6.68 17.90 -38.06
CA SER A 54 -5.90 18.92 -37.38
C SER A 54 -5.67 18.64 -35.90
N ALA A 55 -6.12 17.47 -35.37
CA ALA A 55 -6.03 17.14 -33.96
C ALA A 55 -4.58 17.06 -33.50
N ARG A 56 -4.27 17.76 -32.43
CA ARG A 56 -2.94 17.71 -31.80
C ARG A 56 -2.93 16.60 -30.73
N ILE A 57 -2.01 15.67 -30.88
CA ILE A 57 -1.78 14.61 -29.89
C ILE A 57 -0.47 14.89 -29.18
N LEU A 58 -0.52 15.10 -27.87
CA LEU A 58 0.61 15.45 -27.03
C LEU A 58 0.84 14.38 -25.96
N ARG A 59 2.04 13.84 -25.90
CA ARG A 59 2.47 12.94 -24.82
C ARG A 59 2.99 13.76 -23.64
N VAL A 60 2.50 13.44 -22.45
CA VAL A 60 2.89 14.07 -21.19
C VAL A 60 3.41 13.00 -20.23
N ALA A 61 4.47 13.29 -19.51
CA ALA A 61 4.97 12.41 -18.48
C ALA A 61 3.98 12.35 -17.28
N PRO A 62 3.83 11.19 -16.60
CA PRO A 62 2.96 11.06 -15.45
C PRO A 62 3.35 12.03 -14.33
N GLY A 63 2.37 12.82 -13.84
CA GLY A 63 2.56 13.83 -12.79
C GLY A 63 2.97 15.21 -13.28
N GLU A 64 3.26 15.38 -14.57
CA GLU A 64 3.48 16.69 -15.17
C GLU A 64 2.14 17.46 -15.22
N LYS A 65 2.16 18.69 -14.71
CA LYS A 65 0.97 19.56 -14.72
C LYS A 65 1.00 20.59 -15.85
N ASP A 66 2.17 20.80 -16.44
CA ASP A 66 2.41 21.77 -17.50
C ASP A 66 2.60 21.06 -18.84
N LEU A 67 2.02 21.62 -19.88
CA LEU A 67 2.17 21.12 -21.25
C LEU A 67 3.44 21.63 -21.96
N LYS A 68 4.27 22.44 -21.30
CA LYS A 68 5.50 22.97 -21.89
C LYS A 68 6.48 21.89 -22.32
N ASN A 69 6.52 20.80 -21.57
CA ASN A 69 7.39 19.65 -21.83
C ASN A 69 6.68 18.53 -22.62
N ALA A 70 5.44 18.79 -23.09
CA ALA A 70 4.69 17.81 -23.85
C ALA A 70 5.31 17.59 -25.24
N THR A 71 5.49 16.33 -25.62
CA THR A 71 6.01 15.95 -26.93
C THR A 71 4.88 15.60 -27.88
N PRO A 72 4.87 16.15 -29.13
CA PRO A 72 3.89 15.74 -30.12
C PRO A 72 4.13 14.26 -30.49
N VAL A 73 3.06 13.51 -30.60
CA VAL A 73 3.06 12.10 -31.02
C VAL A 73 1.99 11.87 -32.09
N GLN A 74 2.13 10.79 -32.85
CA GLN A 74 1.19 10.45 -33.90
C GLN A 74 0.14 9.48 -33.40
N LYS A 75 -0.99 9.35 -34.12
CA LYS A 75 -2.06 8.38 -33.81
C LYS A 75 -1.52 6.96 -33.71
N GLN A 76 -0.55 6.60 -34.54
CA GLN A 76 0.06 5.27 -34.59
C GLN A 76 0.84 4.93 -33.30
N ASP A 77 1.26 5.94 -32.54
CA ASP A 77 1.97 5.77 -31.28
C ASP A 77 1.02 5.44 -30.10
N LEU A 78 -0.28 5.62 -30.28
CA LEU A 78 -1.27 5.32 -29.27
C LEU A 78 -1.44 3.82 -29.11
N GLN A 79 -1.62 3.37 -27.88
CA GLN A 79 -1.81 1.95 -27.56
C GLN A 79 -3.04 1.75 -26.66
N VAL A 80 -3.63 0.57 -26.75
CA VAL A 80 -4.69 0.15 -25.82
C VAL A 80 -4.12 0.16 -24.41
N GLY A 81 -4.87 0.75 -23.46
CA GLY A 81 -4.43 0.95 -22.09
C GLY A 81 -3.76 2.30 -21.81
N ASP A 82 -3.38 3.08 -22.85
CA ASP A 82 -2.89 4.44 -22.64
C ASP A 82 -4.00 5.30 -22.02
N ARG A 83 -3.64 6.13 -21.06
CA ARG A 83 -4.58 7.07 -20.44
C ARG A 83 -4.60 8.36 -21.25
N ILE A 84 -5.78 8.79 -21.67
CA ILE A 84 -5.92 10.00 -22.47
C ILE A 84 -6.93 10.97 -21.86
N LEU A 85 -6.63 12.26 -22.08
CA LEU A 85 -7.57 13.35 -21.89
C LEU A 85 -7.88 13.92 -23.29
N VAL A 86 -9.15 13.87 -23.63
CA VAL A 86 -9.65 14.38 -24.92
C VAL A 86 -10.34 15.71 -24.71
N ARG A 87 -10.10 16.65 -25.60
CA ARG A 87 -10.83 17.91 -25.73
C ARG A 87 -11.33 18.05 -27.15
N GLY A 88 -12.60 18.36 -27.29
CA GLY A 88 -13.21 18.50 -28.61
C GLY A 88 -14.65 18.97 -28.53
N LYS A 89 -15.33 18.94 -29.65
CA LYS A 89 -16.75 19.22 -29.76
C LYS A 89 -17.54 17.94 -29.62
N GLU A 90 -18.79 18.05 -29.22
CA GLU A 90 -19.72 16.93 -29.27
C GLU A 90 -19.79 16.35 -30.68
N GLY A 91 -19.71 15.03 -30.80
CA GLY A 91 -19.80 14.36 -32.08
C GLY A 91 -21.24 14.18 -32.55
N ALA A 92 -21.42 13.45 -33.65
CA ALA A 92 -22.73 13.21 -34.23
C ALA A 92 -23.59 12.25 -33.41
N ASP A 93 -22.96 11.35 -32.64
CA ASP A 93 -23.63 10.36 -31.81
C ASP A 93 -23.61 10.78 -30.34
N THR A 94 -24.63 10.37 -29.57
CA THR A 94 -24.66 10.46 -28.12
C THR A 94 -23.44 9.69 -27.58
N HIS A 95 -22.64 10.28 -26.67
CA HIS A 95 -21.37 9.73 -26.19
C HIS A 95 -20.23 9.68 -27.22
N SER A 96 -20.21 10.63 -28.18
CA SER A 96 -19.09 10.79 -29.10
C SER A 96 -18.46 12.17 -28.99
N ILE A 97 -17.14 12.25 -29.18
CA ILE A 97 -16.36 13.50 -29.15
C ILE A 97 -15.53 13.58 -30.42
N SER A 98 -15.69 14.69 -31.15
CA SER A 98 -14.79 15.09 -32.23
C SER A 98 -13.60 15.83 -31.66
N ALA A 99 -12.48 15.12 -31.49
CA ALA A 99 -11.31 15.60 -30.76
C ALA A 99 -10.47 16.56 -31.58
N ALA A 100 -10.24 17.75 -31.04
CA ALA A 100 -9.29 18.73 -31.55
C ALA A 100 -7.91 18.62 -30.85
N ALA A 101 -7.90 18.10 -29.61
CA ALA A 101 -6.66 17.88 -28.86
C ALA A 101 -6.79 16.62 -28.00
N VAL A 102 -5.73 15.83 -27.96
CA VAL A 102 -5.58 14.64 -27.12
C VAL A 102 -4.28 14.76 -26.34
N ILE A 103 -4.36 14.63 -25.04
CA ILE A 103 -3.19 14.52 -24.17
C ILE A 103 -3.10 13.06 -23.74
N VAL A 104 -1.96 12.41 -24.02
CA VAL A 104 -1.74 11.01 -23.73
C VAL A 104 -0.66 10.83 -22.66
N MET A 105 -0.97 10.00 -21.67
CA MET A 105 0.02 9.38 -20.78
C MET A 105 0.15 7.92 -21.16
N LYS A 106 1.35 7.53 -21.55
CA LYS A 106 1.61 6.14 -21.93
C LYS A 106 1.46 5.22 -20.73
N GLN A 107 0.80 4.09 -20.91
CA GLN A 107 0.69 3.05 -19.86
C GLN A 107 2.08 2.63 -19.35
N ALA A 108 3.06 2.48 -20.26
CA ALA A 108 4.43 2.16 -19.90
C ALA A 108 5.09 3.23 -19.01
N ASP A 109 4.86 4.53 -19.29
CA ASP A 109 5.39 5.62 -18.47
C ASP A 109 4.77 5.62 -17.07
N VAL A 110 3.46 5.38 -16.97
CA VAL A 110 2.74 5.26 -15.70
C VAL A 110 3.26 4.08 -14.89
N ALA A 111 3.42 2.91 -15.54
CA ALA A 111 3.97 1.72 -14.91
C ALA A 111 5.43 1.94 -14.44
N GLY A 112 6.25 2.57 -15.28
CA GLY A 112 7.64 2.93 -14.96
C GLY A 112 7.73 3.87 -13.76
N LYS A 113 6.90 4.91 -13.73
CA LYS A 113 6.85 5.84 -12.59
C LYS A 113 6.41 5.14 -11.31
N ARG A 114 5.36 4.33 -11.36
CA ARG A 114 4.91 3.53 -10.21
C ARG A 114 6.00 2.59 -9.71
N GLN A 115 6.77 1.98 -10.62
CA GLN A 115 7.88 1.13 -10.24
C GLN A 115 8.98 1.93 -9.53
N GLN A 116 9.37 3.09 -10.08
CA GLN A 116 10.36 3.98 -9.45
C GLN A 116 9.90 4.47 -8.07
N GLU A 117 8.64 4.85 -7.94
CA GLU A 117 8.06 5.25 -6.65
C GLU A 117 8.11 4.10 -5.63
N ARG A 118 7.75 2.87 -6.04
CA ARG A 118 7.86 1.68 -5.16
C ARG A 118 9.29 1.45 -4.69
N GLU A 119 10.26 1.52 -5.61
CA GLU A 119 11.67 1.36 -5.27
C GLU A 119 12.18 2.46 -4.33
N ASP A 120 11.75 3.69 -4.55
CA ASP A 120 12.09 4.83 -3.68
C ASP A 120 11.48 4.64 -2.28
N TRP A 121 10.22 4.24 -2.18
CA TRP A 121 9.59 3.90 -0.90
C TRP A 121 10.28 2.73 -0.20
N GLN A 122 10.76 1.72 -0.92
CA GLN A 122 11.50 0.59 -0.35
C GLN A 122 12.87 1.02 0.20
N LYS A 123 13.59 1.86 -0.53
CA LYS A 123 14.94 2.31 -0.14
C LYS A 123 14.91 3.37 0.95
N ARG A 124 14.06 4.36 0.80
CA ARG A 124 14.02 5.58 1.61
C ARG A 124 12.90 5.60 2.65
N GLY A 125 11.94 4.69 2.52
CA GLY A 125 10.80 4.62 3.42
C GLY A 125 11.13 4.04 4.78
N LEU A 126 10.35 4.46 5.78
CA LEU A 126 10.24 3.87 7.11
C LEU A 126 8.75 3.75 7.45
N GLY A 127 8.39 2.76 8.26
CA GLY A 127 7.03 2.60 8.72
C GLY A 127 6.98 2.13 10.17
N GLY A 128 5.95 2.54 10.89
CA GLY A 128 5.79 2.16 12.29
C GLY A 128 4.51 2.69 12.91
N LEU A 129 4.35 2.40 14.18
CA LEU A 129 3.23 2.86 14.99
C LEU A 129 3.57 4.22 15.60
N VAL A 130 2.70 5.20 15.46
CA VAL A 130 2.87 6.53 16.07
C VAL A 130 2.77 6.41 17.60
N THR A 131 3.83 6.83 18.29
CA THR A 131 3.91 6.83 19.76
C THR A 131 3.82 8.23 20.35
N ALA A 132 4.23 9.26 19.59
CA ALA A 132 4.09 10.66 20.00
C ALA A 132 3.99 11.56 18.76
N VAL A 133 3.30 12.69 18.91
CA VAL A 133 3.22 13.76 17.91
C VAL A 133 3.47 15.09 18.63
N ASP A 134 4.49 15.81 18.19
CA ASP A 134 4.75 17.17 18.64
C ASP A 134 4.50 18.15 17.48
N ALA A 135 3.34 18.77 17.52
CA ALA A 135 2.93 19.72 16.49
C ALA A 135 3.77 21.00 16.52
N SER A 136 4.39 21.35 17.65
CA SER A 136 5.19 22.58 17.78
C SER A 136 6.54 22.47 17.06
N SER A 137 7.17 21.32 17.12
CA SER A 137 8.44 21.03 16.44
C SER A 137 8.23 20.36 15.06
N GLY A 138 7.00 19.96 14.71
CA GLY A 138 6.74 19.18 13.53
C GLY A 138 7.31 17.77 13.58
N THR A 139 7.48 17.20 14.78
CA THR A 139 8.12 15.90 14.97
C THR A 139 7.10 14.82 15.31
N ILE A 140 7.16 13.70 14.58
CA ILE A 140 6.36 12.50 14.85
C ILE A 140 7.31 11.39 15.28
N THR A 141 7.06 10.81 16.44
CA THR A 141 7.84 9.65 16.89
C THR A 141 7.07 8.36 16.56
N ILE A 142 7.75 7.44 15.90
CA ILE A 142 7.20 6.12 15.59
C ILE A 142 8.01 5.03 16.28
N SER A 143 7.32 3.94 16.63
CA SER A 143 7.94 2.70 17.06
C SER A 143 7.94 1.70 15.91
N MET A 144 9.12 1.25 15.53
CA MET A 144 9.33 0.21 14.53
C MET A 144 9.65 -1.10 15.24
N MET A 145 8.94 -2.18 14.89
CA MET A 145 9.27 -3.51 15.40
C MET A 145 10.40 -4.11 14.59
N SER A 146 11.39 -4.65 15.26
CA SER A 146 12.52 -5.39 14.70
C SER A 146 12.66 -6.73 15.44
N PHE A 147 13.35 -7.69 14.86
CA PHE A 147 13.68 -8.95 15.54
C PHE A 147 14.54 -8.77 16.80
N SER A 148 15.26 -7.64 16.89
CA SER A 148 16.06 -7.24 18.05
C SER A 148 15.28 -6.43 19.09
N GLY A 149 13.99 -6.18 18.87
CA GLY A 149 13.13 -5.36 19.73
C GLY A 149 12.51 -4.17 19.02
N SER A 150 11.88 -3.29 19.77
CA SER A 150 11.31 -2.05 19.21
C SER A 150 12.38 -0.96 19.13
N LYS A 151 12.41 -0.24 18.00
CA LYS A 151 13.27 0.92 17.77
C LYS A 151 12.39 2.16 17.61
N SER A 152 12.70 3.21 18.35
CA SER A 152 12.05 4.51 18.20
C SER A 152 12.75 5.31 17.10
N VAL A 153 11.98 5.96 16.24
CA VAL A 153 12.47 6.82 15.16
C VAL A 153 11.71 8.13 15.17
N ALA A 154 12.44 9.25 15.13
CA ALA A 154 11.88 10.59 15.00
C ALA A 154 11.74 10.96 13.51
N ILE A 155 10.56 11.41 13.12
CA ILE A 155 10.24 11.87 11.77
C ILE A 155 10.02 13.37 11.84
N HIS A 156 10.92 14.11 11.20
CA HIS A 156 10.85 15.56 11.13
C HIS A 156 10.13 16.01 9.88
N THR A 157 9.06 16.77 10.06
CA THR A 157 8.27 17.35 8.98
C THR A 157 8.57 18.84 8.83
N THR A 158 8.48 19.33 7.62
CA THR A 158 8.63 20.74 7.26
C THR A 158 7.37 21.24 6.54
N LYS A 159 7.35 22.51 6.17
CA LYS A 159 6.26 23.09 5.37
C LYS A 159 6.11 22.44 3.98
N ASP A 160 7.21 21.90 3.47
CA ASP A 160 7.25 21.26 2.14
C ASP A 160 6.91 19.75 2.22
N THR A 161 6.82 19.19 3.42
CA THR A 161 6.45 17.79 3.63
C THR A 161 4.99 17.57 3.23
N VAL A 162 4.76 16.61 2.33
CA VAL A 162 3.41 16.21 1.95
C VAL A 162 2.85 15.25 2.98
N LEU A 163 1.87 15.71 3.77
CA LEU A 163 1.17 14.90 4.75
C LEU A 163 -0.14 14.40 4.16
N ARG A 164 -0.37 13.08 4.22
CA ARG A 164 -1.59 12.43 3.75
C ARG A 164 -2.18 11.55 4.84
N ARG A 165 -3.48 11.36 4.77
CA ARG A 165 -4.20 10.42 5.62
C ARG A 165 -5.11 9.54 4.78
N TYR A 166 -5.09 8.23 5.04
CA TYR A 166 -6.03 7.31 4.43
C TYR A 166 -7.47 7.65 4.86
N ALA A 167 -8.39 7.47 3.94
CA ALA A 167 -9.81 7.55 4.28
C ALA A 167 -10.16 6.44 5.29
N PRO A 168 -11.13 6.66 6.22
CA PRO A 168 -11.46 5.71 7.28
C PRO A 168 -11.86 4.31 6.80
N ASN A 169 -12.26 4.18 5.54
CA ASN A 169 -12.75 2.95 4.91
C ASN A 169 -11.91 2.49 3.71
N SER A 170 -10.77 3.12 3.44
CA SER A 170 -9.88 2.78 2.33
C SER A 170 -8.43 2.65 2.77
N VAL A 171 -7.68 1.81 2.05
CA VAL A 171 -6.24 1.63 2.18
C VAL A 171 -5.51 1.96 0.88
N LYS A 172 -6.25 2.40 -0.13
CA LYS A 172 -5.68 2.80 -1.40
C LYS A 172 -4.96 4.14 -1.21
N PHE A 173 -3.71 4.19 -1.64
CA PHE A 173 -2.92 5.42 -1.56
C PHE A 173 -3.56 6.56 -2.36
N ASP A 174 -4.21 6.24 -3.47
CA ASP A 174 -4.90 7.21 -4.33
C ASP A 174 -6.09 7.88 -3.61
N ASP A 175 -6.69 7.20 -2.62
CA ASP A 175 -7.77 7.73 -1.79
C ASP A 175 -7.24 8.56 -0.60
N ALA A 176 -5.94 8.53 -0.34
CA ALA A 176 -5.33 9.27 0.75
C ALA A 176 -5.36 10.79 0.44
N LYS A 177 -6.01 11.53 1.31
CA LYS A 177 -6.16 12.98 1.18
C LYS A 177 -5.07 13.72 1.93
N VAL A 178 -4.70 14.88 1.43
CA VAL A 178 -3.81 15.79 2.16
C VAL A 178 -4.48 16.15 3.48
N ALA A 179 -3.75 15.98 4.57
CA ALA A 179 -4.23 16.19 5.92
C ALA A 179 -3.16 16.90 6.76
N PRO A 180 -3.54 17.83 7.63
CA PRO A 180 -2.59 18.51 8.49
C PRO A 180 -2.05 17.57 9.59
N LEU A 181 -0.93 17.97 10.21
CA LEU A 181 -0.20 17.18 11.19
C LEU A 181 -1.04 16.82 12.44
N ASP A 182 -1.96 17.68 12.85
CA ASP A 182 -2.84 17.50 14.01
C ASP A 182 -3.86 16.35 13.84
N GLN A 183 -4.05 15.89 12.61
CA GLN A 183 -4.89 14.71 12.33
C GLN A 183 -4.15 13.38 12.56
N ILE A 184 -2.84 13.40 12.69
CA ILE A 184 -2.05 12.21 13.03
C ILE A 184 -2.16 11.97 14.54
N LYS A 185 -2.59 10.77 14.92
CA LYS A 185 -2.86 10.40 16.31
C LYS A 185 -1.88 9.34 16.80
N VAL A 186 -1.64 9.34 18.10
CA VAL A 186 -0.95 8.21 18.75
C VAL A 186 -1.76 6.94 18.52
N GLY A 187 -1.09 5.87 18.10
CA GLY A 187 -1.71 4.61 17.71
C GLY A 187 -1.99 4.49 16.20
N ASP A 188 -1.82 5.56 15.41
CA ASP A 188 -1.90 5.46 13.95
C ASP A 188 -0.72 4.65 13.41
N GLN A 189 -0.98 3.93 12.33
CA GLN A 189 0.07 3.41 11.46
C GLN A 189 0.57 4.55 10.57
N LEU A 190 1.88 4.70 10.48
CA LEU A 190 2.49 5.75 9.71
C LEU A 190 3.59 5.19 8.82
N ARG A 191 3.67 5.71 7.60
CA ARG A 191 4.79 5.53 6.70
C ARG A 191 5.32 6.88 6.28
N ALA A 192 6.62 7.01 6.27
CA ALA A 192 7.30 8.21 5.81
C ALA A 192 8.44 7.86 4.88
N ARG A 193 8.66 8.66 3.85
CA ARG A 193 9.87 8.60 3.02
C ARG A 193 10.62 9.92 3.10
N GLY A 194 11.93 9.82 3.01
CA GLY A 194 12.80 10.97 3.11
C GLY A 194 14.25 10.59 3.27
N THR A 195 15.04 11.47 3.86
CA THR A 195 16.46 11.24 4.11
C THR A 195 16.68 10.79 5.56
N LYS A 196 17.29 9.62 5.73
CA LYS A 196 17.61 9.02 7.04
C LYS A 196 18.97 9.52 7.51
N ASN A 197 19.14 9.71 8.82
CA ASN A 197 20.46 9.87 9.41
C ASN A 197 21.25 8.53 9.37
N ALA A 198 22.54 8.54 9.69
CA ALA A 198 23.43 7.39 9.62
C ALA A 198 22.92 6.19 10.46
N ASP A 199 22.34 6.46 11.63
CA ASP A 199 21.87 5.45 12.59
C ASP A 199 20.42 5.03 12.34
N ALA A 200 19.77 5.62 11.34
CA ALA A 200 18.34 5.44 11.03
C ALA A 200 17.43 5.61 12.27
N THR A 201 17.76 6.59 13.13
CA THR A 201 16.97 7.02 14.28
C THR A 201 16.16 8.26 13.99
N GLU A 202 16.48 8.95 12.90
CA GLU A 202 15.80 10.16 12.45
C GLU A 202 15.56 10.11 10.95
N LEU A 203 14.47 10.72 10.51
CA LEU A 203 14.10 10.87 9.11
C LEU A 203 13.64 12.31 8.86
N ALA A 204 14.31 13.02 7.96
CA ALA A 204 13.78 14.25 7.38
C ALA A 204 12.77 13.87 6.30
N ALA A 205 11.47 14.05 6.60
CA ALA A 205 10.40 13.54 5.78
C ALA A 205 10.07 14.45 4.59
N GLU A 206 9.95 13.86 3.41
CA GLU A 206 9.42 14.48 2.20
C GLU A 206 7.92 14.18 2.05
N GLU A 207 7.54 12.97 2.39
CA GLU A 207 6.15 12.54 2.35
C GLU A 207 5.83 11.61 3.52
N VAL A 208 4.67 11.82 4.12
CA VAL A 208 4.13 11.03 5.23
C VAL A 208 2.71 10.60 4.89
N VAL A 209 2.41 9.33 5.11
CA VAL A 209 1.06 8.79 5.00
C VAL A 209 0.69 8.11 6.29
N SER A 210 -0.42 8.49 6.88
CA SER A 210 -0.93 7.93 8.13
C SER A 210 -2.33 7.37 7.98
N GLY A 211 -2.71 6.50 8.90
CA GLY A 211 -4.06 5.98 8.99
C GLY A 211 -4.30 5.24 10.29
N THR A 212 -5.53 5.28 10.77
CA THR A 212 -5.95 4.48 11.90
C THR A 212 -6.41 3.11 11.40
N PHE A 213 -5.68 2.07 11.81
CA PHE A 213 -5.99 0.68 11.47
C PHE A 213 -6.15 -0.12 12.75
N ARG A 214 -7.06 -1.09 12.72
CA ARG A 214 -7.31 -1.98 13.84
C ARG A 214 -6.76 -3.37 13.53
N ASN A 215 -5.97 -3.88 14.44
CA ASN A 215 -5.57 -5.28 14.43
C ASN A 215 -6.57 -6.06 15.27
N LEU A 216 -7.24 -7.00 14.64
CA LEU A 216 -8.20 -7.90 15.26
C LEU A 216 -7.64 -9.31 15.20
N ALA A 217 -7.79 -10.07 16.27
CA ALA A 217 -7.42 -11.48 16.28
C ALA A 217 -8.44 -12.25 17.11
N GLY A 218 -8.93 -13.37 16.58
CA GLY A 218 -9.92 -14.14 17.30
C GLY A 218 -10.56 -15.22 16.47
N GLN A 219 -11.66 -15.75 16.99
CA GLN A 219 -12.39 -16.86 16.39
C GLN A 219 -13.59 -16.36 15.58
N ILE A 220 -13.74 -16.91 14.38
CA ILE A 220 -14.90 -16.64 13.52
C ILE A 220 -16.14 -17.28 14.15
N THR A 221 -17.18 -16.48 14.35
CA THR A 221 -18.48 -16.94 14.87
C THR A 221 -19.50 -17.15 13.77
N ALA A 222 -19.41 -16.41 12.67
CA ALA A 222 -20.25 -16.57 11.48
C ALA A 222 -19.52 -16.09 10.23
N VAL A 223 -19.84 -16.69 9.08
CA VAL A 223 -19.39 -16.26 7.75
C VAL A 223 -20.62 -16.13 6.87
N ASP A 224 -20.75 -15.00 6.18
CA ASP A 224 -21.79 -14.75 5.18
C ASP A 224 -21.13 -14.39 3.84
N PRO A 225 -20.94 -15.37 2.95
CA PRO A 225 -20.35 -15.14 1.64
C PRO A 225 -21.23 -14.28 0.72
N ALA A 226 -22.55 -14.30 0.90
CA ALA A 226 -23.47 -13.51 0.06
C ALA A 226 -23.39 -12.02 0.38
N ALA A 227 -23.20 -11.68 1.67
CA ALA A 227 -23.01 -10.31 2.12
C ALA A 227 -21.53 -9.88 2.10
N ASN A 228 -20.59 -10.77 1.75
CA ASN A 228 -19.16 -10.57 1.87
C ASN A 228 -18.74 -10.11 3.27
N THR A 229 -19.29 -10.74 4.31
CA THR A 229 -18.99 -10.43 5.70
C THR A 229 -18.61 -11.65 6.51
N LEU A 230 -17.82 -11.43 7.55
CA LEU A 230 -17.59 -12.39 8.60
C LEU A 230 -17.76 -11.72 9.96
N THR A 231 -18.17 -12.50 10.94
CA THR A 231 -18.30 -12.07 12.33
C THR A 231 -17.21 -12.72 13.16
N LEU A 232 -16.46 -11.91 13.87
CA LEU A 232 -15.31 -12.31 14.67
C LEU A 232 -15.56 -11.98 16.13
N LYS A 233 -15.26 -12.92 17.03
CA LYS A 233 -15.11 -12.63 18.46
C LYS A 233 -13.66 -12.26 18.73
N ASP A 234 -13.40 -10.98 18.91
CA ASP A 234 -12.04 -10.48 19.13
C ASP A 234 -11.47 -10.97 20.46
N ALA A 235 -10.26 -11.52 20.42
CA ALA A 235 -9.60 -12.12 21.58
C ALA A 235 -9.17 -11.08 22.62
N LEU A 236 -8.92 -9.83 22.21
CA LEU A 236 -8.52 -8.72 23.09
C LEU A 236 -9.73 -8.08 23.77
N SER A 237 -10.59 -7.47 22.98
CA SER A 237 -11.74 -6.72 23.48
C SER A 237 -12.88 -7.61 23.95
N LYS A 238 -12.86 -8.91 23.61
CA LYS A 238 -13.95 -9.88 23.82
C LYS A 238 -15.25 -9.51 23.13
N GLN A 239 -15.24 -8.47 22.33
CA GLN A 239 -16.40 -7.98 21.59
C GLN A 239 -16.58 -8.73 20.28
N THR A 240 -17.81 -8.75 19.81
CA THR A 240 -18.15 -9.26 18.50
C THR A 240 -18.01 -8.11 17.48
N VAL A 241 -17.20 -8.35 16.45
CA VAL A 241 -16.92 -7.37 15.40
C VAL A 241 -17.37 -7.95 14.05
N VAL A 242 -18.15 -7.17 13.32
CA VAL A 242 -18.50 -7.50 11.93
C VAL A 242 -17.43 -6.96 11.00
N VAL A 243 -16.84 -7.83 10.19
CA VAL A 243 -15.78 -7.51 9.25
C VAL A 243 -16.30 -7.70 7.84
N ARG A 244 -16.27 -6.64 7.06
CA ARG A 244 -16.60 -6.68 5.63
C ARG A 244 -15.33 -7.01 4.83
N VAL A 245 -15.45 -7.98 3.93
CA VAL A 245 -14.36 -8.42 3.06
C VAL A 245 -14.64 -7.89 1.66
N THR A 246 -13.94 -6.84 1.26
CA THR A 246 -14.06 -6.25 -0.08
C THR A 246 -13.17 -6.98 -1.08
N GLY A 247 -13.37 -6.77 -2.37
CA GLY A 247 -12.51 -7.34 -3.42
C GLY A 247 -11.04 -6.92 -3.33
N ASP A 248 -10.75 -5.82 -2.63
CA ASP A 248 -9.39 -5.32 -2.40
C ASP A 248 -8.73 -5.97 -1.18
N ALA A 249 -9.46 -6.76 -0.38
CA ALA A 249 -8.93 -7.43 0.80
C ALA A 249 -8.02 -8.61 0.42
N GLN A 250 -6.87 -8.70 1.06
CA GLN A 250 -5.95 -9.81 0.87
C GLN A 250 -6.25 -10.93 1.88
N LEU A 251 -6.81 -12.03 1.40
CA LEU A 251 -7.06 -13.20 2.20
C LEU A 251 -5.96 -14.23 1.95
N ARG A 252 -5.34 -14.72 3.03
CA ARG A 252 -4.30 -15.76 2.98
C ARG A 252 -4.58 -16.81 4.04
N LYS A 253 -4.19 -18.05 3.76
CA LYS A 253 -4.24 -19.14 4.73
C LYS A 253 -2.82 -19.60 5.03
N LEU A 254 -2.45 -19.54 6.31
CA LEU A 254 -1.14 -19.96 6.76
C LEU A 254 -1.11 -21.50 6.80
N PRO A 255 -0.17 -22.15 6.10
CA PRO A 255 0.01 -23.58 6.20
C PRO A 255 0.32 -23.99 7.64
N PRO A 256 -0.26 -25.11 8.15
CA PRO A 256 -0.11 -25.52 9.55
C PRO A 256 1.34 -25.65 10.01
N GLU A 257 2.21 -26.12 9.13
CA GLU A 257 3.65 -26.28 9.40
C GLU A 257 4.34 -24.95 9.70
N PHE A 258 3.98 -23.89 8.97
CA PHE A 258 4.51 -22.54 9.21
C PHE A 258 3.95 -21.95 10.50
N ALA A 259 2.65 -22.13 10.75
CA ALA A 259 2.01 -21.68 11.98
C ALA A 259 2.68 -22.31 13.21
N GLN A 260 2.95 -23.63 13.17
CA GLN A 260 3.63 -24.35 14.24
C GLN A 260 5.07 -23.88 14.44
N ARG A 261 5.84 -23.66 13.36
CA ARG A 261 7.23 -23.12 13.45
C ARG A 261 7.26 -21.75 14.12
N ILE A 262 6.34 -20.86 13.74
CA ILE A 262 6.22 -19.54 14.37
C ILE A 262 5.85 -19.70 15.85
N ALA A 263 4.88 -20.57 16.15
CA ALA A 263 4.45 -20.86 17.51
C ALA A 263 5.59 -21.43 18.40
N MET A 264 6.39 -22.36 17.87
CA MET A 264 7.56 -22.90 18.55
C MET A 264 8.59 -21.80 18.84
N ARG A 265 8.83 -20.89 17.88
CA ARG A 265 9.75 -19.76 18.06
C ARG A 265 9.26 -18.81 19.16
N LEU A 266 7.96 -18.54 19.21
CA LEU A 266 7.36 -17.70 20.24
C LEU A 266 7.47 -18.34 21.63
N LYS A 267 7.29 -19.67 21.73
CA LYS A 267 7.45 -20.42 22.98
C LYS A 267 8.94 -20.60 23.35
N GLY A 268 9.82 -20.83 22.37
CA GLY A 268 11.26 -21.08 22.57
C GLY A 268 12.14 -19.85 22.67
N GLY A 269 11.65 -18.67 22.29
CA GLY A 269 12.40 -17.42 22.31
C GLY A 269 12.80 -16.92 23.70
N MET A 270 12.27 -17.51 24.75
CA MET A 270 12.76 -17.30 26.13
C MET A 270 13.89 -18.26 26.53
N ALA A 271 14.15 -19.34 25.75
CA ALA A 271 15.17 -20.34 26.08
C ALA A 271 16.47 -20.24 25.25
N ALA A 272 16.49 -19.43 24.19
CA ALA A 272 17.67 -19.30 23.32
C ALA A 272 18.63 -18.14 23.68
N GLY A 273 18.54 -17.63 24.90
CA GLY A 273 19.37 -16.52 25.39
C GLY A 273 20.54 -16.92 26.30
N ILE A 274 21.02 -18.18 26.27
CA ILE A 274 22.24 -18.57 26.98
C ILE A 274 23.12 -19.40 26.04
N PRO A 275 24.06 -18.82 25.29
CA PRO A 275 25.17 -19.56 24.75
C PRO A 275 26.19 -19.75 25.88
N GLY A 276 26.20 -20.92 26.54
CA GLY A 276 27.27 -21.17 27.47
C GLY A 276 27.02 -22.11 28.66
N ALA A 277 25.94 -22.86 28.71
CA ALA A 277 25.74 -23.83 29.79
C ALA A 277 25.68 -25.27 29.23
N GLY A 278 26.82 -25.81 28.82
CA GLY A 278 26.86 -27.19 28.30
C GLY A 278 28.26 -27.72 28.00
N ALA A 279 29.26 -27.27 28.74
CA ALA A 279 30.60 -27.87 28.61
C ALA A 279 31.31 -27.88 29.96
N ALA A 280 30.81 -28.64 30.89
CA ALA A 280 31.59 -29.12 32.03
C ALA A 280 30.91 -30.34 32.59
N LEU A 281 31.32 -31.52 32.14
CA LEU A 281 31.43 -32.80 32.86
C LEU A 281 31.57 -33.91 31.81
N GLY A 282 32.76 -34.48 31.68
CA GLY A 282 33.00 -35.70 30.95
C GLY A 282 34.34 -35.72 30.22
N GLY A 283 35.44 -35.85 30.99
CA GLY A 283 36.72 -36.23 30.48
C GLY A 283 36.66 -37.64 29.88
N GLY A 284 37.24 -37.80 28.70
CA GLY A 284 37.36 -39.09 28.02
C GLY A 284 38.30 -38.96 26.82
N ASP A 285 39.54 -39.18 27.14
CA ASP A 285 40.65 -39.35 26.22
C ASP A 285 40.32 -40.36 25.12
N ARG A 286 40.42 -40.00 23.84
CA ARG A 286 40.53 -40.96 22.72
C ARG A 286 41.36 -40.38 21.58
N PRO A 287 42.23 -41.23 21.00
CA PRO A 287 43.35 -40.81 20.19
C PRO A 287 43.00 -40.53 18.72
N ARG A 288 43.85 -39.71 18.16
CA ARG A 288 43.98 -39.36 16.76
C ARG A 288 44.07 -40.60 15.86
N GLY A 289 43.04 -40.83 15.03
CA GLY A 289 43.07 -41.80 13.93
C GLY A 289 42.99 -41.06 12.60
N GLN A 290 44.10 -41.05 11.86
CA GLN A 290 44.16 -40.73 10.45
C GLN A 290 43.38 -41.78 9.65
N GLY A 291 42.44 -41.35 8.80
CA GLY A 291 41.71 -42.23 7.89
C GLY A 291 41.38 -41.46 6.62
N THR A 292 42.25 -41.55 5.64
CA THR A 292 42.00 -41.21 4.24
C THR A 292 40.96 -42.16 3.68
N GLY A 293 39.81 -41.62 3.27
CA GLY A 293 38.74 -42.34 2.58
C GLY A 293 38.10 -41.49 1.52
N GLN A 294 38.63 -41.63 0.33
CA GLN A 294 38.16 -41.05 -0.93
C GLN A 294 36.90 -41.79 -1.37
N PHE A 295 35.75 -41.10 -1.51
CA PHE A 295 34.60 -41.59 -2.27
C PHE A 295 34.23 -40.58 -3.37
N PRO A 296 34.12 -41.02 -4.63
CA PRO A 296 33.71 -40.18 -5.73
C PRO A 296 32.22 -40.26 -5.97
N GLY A 297 31.60 -39.11 -6.22
CA GLY A 297 30.45 -39.02 -7.08
C GLY A 297 29.08 -38.90 -6.42
N ALA A 298 28.55 -37.70 -6.39
CA ALA A 298 27.19 -37.38 -6.82
C ALA A 298 27.04 -35.85 -6.87
N GLY A 299 26.80 -35.32 -8.07
CA GLY A 299 26.57 -33.91 -8.33
C GLY A 299 25.32 -33.42 -7.62
N GLY A 300 25.51 -32.52 -6.69
CA GLY A 300 24.45 -31.73 -6.04
C GLY A 300 24.71 -30.26 -6.33
N ALA A 301 23.83 -29.65 -7.10
CA ALA A 301 23.86 -28.24 -7.46
C ALA A 301 24.07 -27.38 -6.24
N GLY A 302 25.20 -26.69 -6.18
CA GLY A 302 25.55 -25.73 -5.16
C GLY A 302 24.62 -24.51 -5.22
N MET A 303 23.73 -24.43 -4.26
CA MET A 303 22.95 -23.22 -4.00
C MET A 303 23.79 -22.34 -3.07
N GLY A 304 24.63 -21.51 -3.68
CA GLY A 304 25.40 -20.47 -3.03
C GLY A 304 24.51 -19.38 -2.52
N GLY A 305 23.92 -19.53 -1.33
CA GLY A 305 23.19 -18.52 -0.62
C GLY A 305 24.09 -17.73 0.33
N ARG A 306 24.78 -16.73 -0.16
CA ARG A 306 25.33 -15.65 0.67
C ARG A 306 24.25 -14.59 0.85
N GLY A 307 23.82 -14.36 2.08
CA GLY A 307 22.93 -13.28 2.47
C GLY A 307 21.70 -13.75 3.23
N GLY A 308 21.89 -14.52 4.31
CA GLY A 308 20.80 -14.94 5.18
C GLY A 308 20.37 -13.82 6.12
N GLY A 309 19.72 -12.78 5.62
CA GLY A 309 18.82 -11.96 6.43
C GLY A 309 17.60 -12.81 6.80
N PRO A 310 16.93 -12.52 7.96
CA PRO A 310 15.72 -13.22 8.32
C PRO A 310 14.71 -13.09 7.17
N PRO A 311 14.02 -14.19 6.79
CA PRO A 311 13.08 -14.15 5.68
C PRO A 311 12.01 -13.09 5.94
N ASP A 312 11.86 -12.18 5.00
CA ASP A 312 10.83 -11.16 5.04
C ASP A 312 9.46 -11.86 5.05
N ILE A 313 8.69 -11.63 6.12
CA ILE A 313 7.37 -12.25 6.30
C ILE A 313 6.46 -11.90 5.12
N GLN A 314 6.67 -10.75 4.49
CA GLN A 314 5.94 -10.37 3.29
C GLN A 314 6.27 -11.26 2.09
N GLN A 315 7.52 -11.65 1.91
CA GLN A 315 7.85 -12.61 0.85
C GLN A 315 7.18 -13.96 1.11
N ILE A 316 7.04 -14.34 2.38
CA ILE A 316 6.32 -15.55 2.76
C ILE A 316 4.82 -15.38 2.48
N LEU A 317 4.22 -14.25 2.88
CA LEU A 317 2.80 -13.95 2.64
C LEU A 317 2.47 -13.90 1.14
N ASN A 318 3.35 -13.29 0.33
CA ASN A 318 3.16 -13.23 -1.12
C ASN A 318 3.27 -14.59 -1.82
N ARG A 319 3.97 -15.54 -1.22
CA ARG A 319 4.09 -16.92 -1.72
C ARG A 319 2.97 -17.83 -1.24
N MET A 320 2.16 -17.39 -0.26
CA MET A 320 1.02 -18.17 0.21
C MET A 320 -0.09 -18.18 -0.84
N PRO A 321 -0.80 -19.29 -0.98
CA PRO A 321 -1.96 -19.34 -1.84
C PRO A 321 -3.02 -18.32 -1.37
N PRO A 322 -3.70 -17.64 -2.29
CA PRO A 322 -4.85 -16.82 -1.94
C PRO A 322 -5.92 -17.72 -1.32
N ALA A 323 -6.61 -17.21 -0.32
CA ALA A 323 -7.79 -17.83 0.24
C ALA A 323 -9.02 -17.00 -0.15
N SER A 324 -10.18 -17.64 -0.18
CA SER A 324 -11.46 -16.97 -0.39
C SER A 324 -12.27 -16.96 0.90
N LEU A 325 -13.31 -16.12 0.96
CA LEU A 325 -14.21 -16.09 2.12
C LEU A 325 -14.93 -17.44 2.31
N THR A 326 -15.16 -18.19 1.21
CA THR A 326 -15.79 -19.52 1.23
C THR A 326 -14.88 -20.60 1.82
N ASP A 327 -13.58 -20.36 1.93
CA ASP A 327 -12.62 -21.29 2.55
C ASP A 327 -12.56 -21.15 4.08
N LEU A 328 -13.24 -20.13 4.61
CA LEU A 328 -13.31 -19.83 6.04
C LEU A 328 -14.56 -20.45 6.66
N GLN A 329 -14.41 -21.00 7.85
CA GLN A 329 -15.48 -21.65 8.57
C GLN A 329 -15.66 -21.04 9.97
N LYS A 330 -16.87 -21.22 10.51
CA LYS A 330 -17.11 -20.92 11.92
C LYS A 330 -16.17 -21.77 12.79
N GLY A 331 -15.49 -21.13 13.70
CA GLY A 331 -14.50 -21.78 14.56
C GLY A 331 -13.05 -21.50 14.14
N ASP A 332 -12.82 -21.13 12.89
CA ASP A 332 -11.48 -20.76 12.43
C ASP A 332 -10.95 -19.57 13.22
N VAL A 333 -9.65 -19.61 13.49
CA VAL A 333 -8.94 -18.52 14.15
C VAL A 333 -8.20 -17.70 13.13
N VAL A 334 -8.46 -16.38 13.15
CA VAL A 334 -7.93 -15.44 12.17
C VAL A 334 -7.27 -14.24 12.82
N MET A 335 -6.32 -13.65 12.10
CA MET A 335 -5.78 -12.32 12.38
C MET A 335 -6.16 -11.41 11.23
N ILE A 336 -6.69 -10.24 11.54
CA ILE A 336 -7.20 -9.29 10.56
C ILE A 336 -6.59 -7.91 10.83
N VAL A 337 -6.05 -7.30 9.81
CA VAL A 337 -5.83 -5.85 9.77
C VAL A 337 -7.03 -5.24 9.09
N SER A 338 -7.68 -4.32 9.75
CA SER A 338 -8.89 -3.65 9.27
C SER A 338 -8.75 -2.13 9.33
N THR A 339 -9.58 -1.45 8.56
CA THR A 339 -9.80 -0.02 8.73
C THR A 339 -10.50 0.26 10.05
N GLU A 340 -10.56 1.54 10.45
CA GLU A 340 -11.30 1.96 11.65
C GLU A 340 -12.81 1.71 11.50
N GLY A 341 -13.31 1.72 10.26
CA GLY A 341 -14.72 1.60 9.93
C GLY A 341 -15.44 2.95 9.88
N ASP A 342 -16.68 2.91 9.47
CA ASP A 342 -17.53 4.08 9.26
C ASP A 342 -18.38 4.48 10.49
N GLY A 343 -18.04 3.93 11.66
CA GLY A 343 -18.80 4.17 12.91
C GLY A 343 -20.06 3.31 13.06
N ALA A 344 -20.49 2.58 12.03
CA ALA A 344 -21.64 1.68 12.07
C ALA A 344 -21.32 0.31 12.70
N GLY A 345 -20.13 0.16 13.30
CA GLY A 345 -19.70 -1.08 13.97
C GLY A 345 -19.12 -2.15 13.04
N ALA A 346 -19.20 -1.96 11.73
CA ALA A 346 -18.53 -2.81 10.76
C ALA A 346 -17.19 -2.20 10.33
N VAL A 347 -16.16 -3.04 10.23
CA VAL A 347 -14.82 -2.66 9.76
C VAL A 347 -14.53 -3.34 8.41
N ASN A 348 -13.72 -2.72 7.56
CA ASN A 348 -13.31 -3.33 6.30
C ASN A 348 -11.97 -4.05 6.49
N ALA A 349 -11.92 -5.32 6.11
CA ALA A 349 -10.67 -6.09 6.11
C ALA A 349 -9.72 -5.55 5.04
N ILE A 350 -8.47 -5.41 5.41
CA ILE A 350 -7.35 -5.10 4.52
C ILE A 350 -6.58 -6.38 4.23
N THR A 351 -6.18 -7.04 5.30
CA THR A 351 -5.49 -8.33 5.23
C THR A 351 -6.12 -9.26 6.25
N LEU A 352 -6.44 -10.46 5.83
CA LEU A 352 -6.94 -11.54 6.67
C LEU A 352 -6.01 -12.73 6.55
N LEU A 353 -5.50 -13.21 7.67
CA LEU A 353 -4.66 -14.38 7.77
C LEU A 353 -5.38 -15.44 8.59
N ALA A 354 -5.75 -16.54 7.95
CA ALA A 354 -6.35 -17.71 8.60
C ALA A 354 -5.29 -18.77 8.97
N GLY A 355 -5.65 -19.71 9.84
CA GLY A 355 -4.75 -20.79 10.28
C GLY A 355 -3.71 -20.33 11.31
N VAL A 356 -4.00 -19.29 12.05
CA VAL A 356 -3.10 -18.67 13.04
C VAL A 356 -3.33 -19.18 14.47
N GLU A 357 -4.19 -20.16 14.68
CA GLU A 357 -4.50 -20.72 15.99
C GLU A 357 -3.25 -21.13 16.80
N PRO A 358 -2.25 -21.84 16.23
CA PRO A 358 -1.04 -22.19 16.97
C PRO A 358 -0.25 -20.95 17.44
N ILE A 359 -0.28 -19.87 16.66
CA ILE A 359 0.41 -18.61 16.98
C ILE A 359 -0.26 -17.91 18.16
N LEU A 360 -1.59 -17.77 18.10
CA LEU A 360 -2.36 -17.12 19.16
C LEU A 360 -2.31 -17.91 20.46
N THR A 361 -2.27 -19.25 20.38
CA THR A 361 -2.13 -20.13 21.55
C THR A 361 -0.72 -20.10 22.15
N ALA A 362 0.30 -19.86 21.31
CA ALA A 362 1.69 -19.81 21.75
C ALA A 362 2.10 -18.45 22.33
N ALA A 363 1.42 -17.38 21.93
CA ALA A 363 1.72 -16.03 22.41
C ALA A 363 1.28 -15.89 23.88
N PRO A 364 2.15 -15.39 24.78
CA PRO A 364 1.83 -15.25 26.21
C PRO A 364 0.67 -14.27 26.47
N ASN A 365 0.42 -13.36 25.53
CA ASN A 365 -0.78 -12.52 25.51
C ASN A 365 -1.19 -12.16 24.08
N ALA A 366 -2.46 -11.87 23.89
CA ALA A 366 -3.02 -11.53 22.58
C ALA A 366 -2.38 -10.26 21.97
N SER A 367 -1.88 -9.35 22.79
CA SER A 367 -1.19 -8.14 22.35
C SER A 367 0.13 -8.46 21.63
N GLN A 368 0.89 -9.45 22.10
CA GLN A 368 2.13 -9.88 21.42
C GLN A 368 1.83 -10.59 20.11
N ALA A 369 0.75 -11.37 20.05
CA ALA A 369 0.33 -11.98 18.78
C ALA A 369 -0.07 -10.92 17.75
N MET A 370 -0.69 -9.83 18.18
CA MET A 370 -1.06 -8.70 17.29
C MET A 370 0.13 -7.87 16.82
N MET A 371 1.22 -7.84 17.57
CA MET A 371 2.47 -7.21 17.12
C MET A 371 3.11 -7.94 15.93
N LEU A 372 2.72 -9.19 15.68
CA LEU A 372 3.10 -9.97 14.50
C LEU A 372 2.18 -9.72 13.30
N SER A 373 1.33 -8.70 13.37
CA SER A 373 0.50 -8.27 12.25
C SER A 373 1.35 -8.03 11.00
N PRO A 374 0.90 -8.44 9.82
CA PRO A 374 1.61 -8.22 8.56
C PRO A 374 2.03 -6.77 8.32
N TRP A 375 1.32 -5.81 8.91
CA TRP A 375 1.62 -4.38 8.80
C TRP A 375 2.78 -3.91 9.68
N SER A 376 2.92 -4.48 10.86
CA SER A 376 4.01 -4.10 11.78
C SER A 376 5.37 -4.69 11.36
N LEU A 377 5.35 -5.70 10.49
CA LEU A 377 6.54 -6.45 10.07
C LEU A 377 7.07 -6.03 8.68
N SER A 378 6.37 -5.15 7.95
CA SER A 378 6.79 -4.75 6.60
C SER A 378 6.99 -3.25 6.42
N PRO A 379 8.22 -2.79 6.19
CA PRO A 379 8.48 -1.39 5.82
C PRO A 379 8.01 -1.01 4.40
N GLY A 380 7.47 -1.96 3.61
CA GLY A 380 7.36 -1.79 2.17
C GLY A 380 5.97 -1.88 1.51
N ASN A 381 4.89 -2.26 2.18
CA ASN A 381 3.72 -2.83 1.47
C ASN A 381 2.37 -2.14 1.61
N ALA A 382 2.28 -0.84 1.76
CA ALA A 382 0.98 -0.18 1.53
C ALA A 382 0.58 -0.15 0.04
N GLU A 383 1.51 -0.45 -0.88
CA GLU A 383 1.26 -0.42 -2.33
C GLU A 383 0.81 -1.74 -2.97
N ALA A 384 0.94 -2.87 -2.30
CA ALA A 384 0.46 -4.14 -2.86
C ALA A 384 -1.08 -4.21 -2.89
N ALA A 385 -1.78 -3.41 -2.09
CA ALA A 385 -3.23 -3.28 -2.12
C ALA A 385 -3.74 -2.30 -3.20
N ALA A 386 -2.85 -1.49 -3.79
CA ALA A 386 -3.21 -0.49 -4.79
C ALA A 386 -3.10 -0.98 -6.25
N ASN A 387 -2.73 -2.24 -6.46
CA ASN A 387 -2.42 -2.77 -7.80
C ASN A 387 -3.21 -4.05 -8.17
N GLN A 388 -4.47 -4.14 -7.77
CA GLN A 388 -5.39 -5.11 -8.38
C GLN A 388 -6.58 -4.41 -9.00
#